data_6615b1699fbd55222670b158ffd09b1e
#
_entry.id   6615b1699fbd55222670b158ffd09b1e
#
_cell.length_a   1.000
_cell.length_b   1.000
_cell.length_c   1.000
_cell.angle_alpha   90.00
_cell.angle_beta   90.00
_cell.angle_gamma   90.00
#
_symmetry.space_group_name_H-M   'P 1'
#
loop_
_entity.id
_entity.type
_entity.pdbx_description
1 polymer ?
#
loop_
_entity_poly.entity_id
_entity_poly.type
_entity_poly.pdbx_seq_one_letter_code
_entity_poly.pdbx_strand_id
1 'polypeptide(L)'
;MKPRTMKMMGWMLMIVGMMSLTSCEVEVRPWHEDIYHSNHTDELCSRTWEESWKENGNLYTQRLDFYNNRTGRDYLRIVYRNGDVSESTYRFKWKWDAPDCVRMDYGPGDISYLEDIRIHNNTLNGYLDDVEVFFKGRW
;
A
#
# COMPACT_ATOMS: atom_id res chain seq x y z
N MET A 1 -11.82 -6.21 6.47
CA MET A 1 -10.52 -6.65 6.49
C MET A 1 -9.71 -6.10 5.36
N LYS A 2 -8.53 -5.62 5.62
CA LYS A 2 -7.76 -5.01 4.58
C LYS A 2 -7.11 -6.05 3.69
N PRO A 3 -6.99 -5.78 2.40
CA PRO A 3 -6.45 -6.72 1.44
C PRO A 3 -5.07 -7.25 1.80
N ARG A 4 -4.21 -6.42 2.29
CA ARG A 4 -2.87 -6.86 2.52
C ARG A 4 -2.78 -7.87 3.63
N THR A 5 -3.83 -7.94 4.45
CA THR A 5 -3.80 -8.86 5.55
C THR A 5 -3.74 -10.26 5.04
N MET A 6 -4.32 -10.47 3.87
CA MET A 6 -4.34 -11.80 3.33
C MET A 6 -2.93 -12.23 3.00
N LYS A 7 -2.11 -11.33 2.52
CA LYS A 7 -0.78 -11.66 2.14
C LYS A 7 0.04 -11.94 3.36
N MET A 8 -0.38 -11.47 4.52
CA MET A 8 0.34 -11.69 5.66
C MET A 8 -0.14 -12.74 6.51
N MET A 9 -1.16 -13.42 6.16
CA MET A 9 -1.61 -14.41 6.94
C MET A 9 -0.67 -15.25 7.55
N GLY A 10 0.24 -15.68 6.98
CA GLY A 10 1.04 -16.64 7.53
C GLY A 10 1.97 -16.07 8.49
N TRP A 11 1.92 -14.87 8.65
CA TRP A 11 2.83 -14.29 9.35
C TRP A 11 2.54 -13.90 10.56
N MET A 12 1.58 -14.00 10.89
CA MET A 12 1.22 -13.64 11.99
C MET A 12 2.05 -13.67 13.00
N LEU A 13 2.59 -14.30 12.98
CA LEU A 13 3.36 -14.49 13.92
C LEU A 13 4.21 -13.48 14.12
N MET A 14 4.58 -13.03 13.50
CA MET A 14 5.50 -12.24 13.65
C MET A 14 5.27 -11.15 14.28
N ILE A 15 4.47 -10.97 14.53
CA ILE A 15 4.10 -10.01 15.15
C ILE A 15 4.94 -9.33 15.76
N VAL A 16 5.24 -9.69 16.02
CA VAL A 16 6.09 -9.35 16.52
C VAL A 16 6.68 -8.29 16.18
N GLY A 17 6.78 -8.24 15.53
CA GLY A 17 7.51 -7.37 15.19
C GLY A 17 7.22 -6.15 15.59
N MET A 18 6.71 -6.12 15.95
CA MET A 18 6.40 -5.21 16.31
C MET A 18 7.05 -4.15 16.40
N MET A 19 7.57 -4.07 16.68
CA MET A 19 8.21 -3.19 16.91
C MET A 19 8.57 -2.36 16.02
N SER A 20 8.29 -2.43 15.44
CA SER A 20 8.69 -1.86 14.51
C SER A 20 8.50 -0.57 14.40
N LEU A 21 8.85 0.03 14.67
CA LEU A 21 8.85 1.20 14.55
C LEU A 21 8.93 1.65 13.34
N THR A 22 8.31 2.02 12.85
CA THR A 22 8.34 2.45 11.68
C THR A 22 9.15 3.59 11.52
N SER A 23 9.86 3.64 10.55
CA SER A 23 10.68 4.76 10.33
C SER A 23 9.87 5.95 10.04
N CYS A 24 8.74 5.81 9.56
CA CYS A 24 7.93 6.95 9.24
C CYS A 24 7.63 7.81 10.42
N GLU A 25 7.46 7.22 11.53
CA GLU A 25 7.16 7.96 12.65
C GLU A 25 8.28 8.54 13.37
N VAL A 26 9.40 8.09 13.23
CA VAL A 26 10.49 8.55 13.97
C VAL A 26 10.95 9.86 13.47
N GLU A 27 10.66 10.20 12.30
CA GLU A 27 11.08 11.40 11.77
C GLU A 27 10.44 12.54 12.33
N VAL A 28 11.02 13.33 13.00
CA VAL A 28 10.44 14.45 13.56
C VAL A 28 10.94 15.67 12.91
N ARG A 29 11.56 15.61 11.82
CA ARG A 29 12.07 16.72 11.21
C ARG A 29 11.05 17.56 10.65
N PRO A 30 11.12 18.81 10.68
CA PRO A 30 10.16 19.74 10.13
C PRO A 30 10.39 19.83 8.64
N TRP A 31 9.85 18.97 7.88
CA TRP A 31 9.97 19.08 6.45
C TRP A 31 8.63 19.50 5.86
N HIS A 32 8.66 20.10 4.71
CA HIS A 32 7.45 20.61 4.10
C HIS A 32 7.02 19.67 2.98
N GLU A 33 5.90 19.06 3.18
CA GLU A 33 5.39 18.10 2.26
C GLU A 33 5.27 18.66 0.84
N ASP A 34 4.78 19.84 0.71
CA ASP A 34 4.56 20.42 -0.59
C ASP A 34 5.83 20.54 -1.41
N ILE A 35 6.92 20.79 -0.78
CA ILE A 35 8.15 20.95 -1.49
C ILE A 35 8.77 19.65 -1.88
N TYR A 36 8.75 18.72 -1.02
CA TYR A 36 9.41 17.47 -1.30
C TYR A 36 8.66 16.53 -2.18
N HIS A 37 7.36 16.63 -2.22
CA HIS A 37 6.62 15.57 -2.83
C HIS A 37 5.79 15.93 -4.05
N SER A 38 5.97 17.11 -4.58
CA SER A 38 5.16 17.49 -5.72
C SER A 38 5.32 16.50 -6.87
N ASN A 39 6.54 16.16 -7.20
CA ASN A 39 6.77 15.27 -8.32
C ASN A 39 6.38 13.84 -7.99
N HIS A 40 6.63 13.41 -6.77
CA HIS A 40 6.29 12.07 -6.39
C HIS A 40 4.77 11.92 -6.27
N THR A 41 4.09 12.97 -5.84
CA THR A 41 2.64 12.95 -5.76
C THR A 41 2.06 12.79 -7.15
N ASP A 42 2.60 13.49 -8.12
CA ASP A 42 2.10 13.40 -9.48
C ASP A 42 2.29 11.98 -10.03
N GLU A 43 3.43 11.39 -9.77
CA GLU A 43 3.67 10.03 -10.22
C GLU A 43 2.77 9.05 -9.50
N LEU A 44 2.65 9.19 -8.18
CA LEU A 44 1.85 8.28 -7.38
C LEU A 44 0.39 8.32 -7.82
N CYS A 45 -0.10 9.49 -8.13
CA CYS A 45 -1.50 9.69 -8.49
C CYS A 45 -1.79 9.50 -9.98
N SER A 46 -0.77 9.23 -10.80
CA SER A 46 -0.94 9.22 -12.24
C SER A 46 -1.56 7.95 -12.79
N ARG A 47 -1.56 6.88 -12.04
CA ARG A 47 -1.94 5.57 -12.57
C ARG A 47 -2.43 4.66 -11.45
N THR A 48 -3.04 3.56 -11.82
CA THR A 48 -3.41 2.52 -10.87
C THR A 48 -2.21 1.62 -10.67
N TRP A 49 -1.93 1.24 -9.45
CA TRP A 49 -0.82 0.36 -9.15
C TRP A 49 -1.35 -1.04 -8.85
N GLU A 50 -0.89 -2.02 -9.60
CA GLU A 50 -1.42 -3.38 -9.52
C GLU A 50 -0.36 -4.43 -9.24
N GLU A 51 -0.68 -5.37 -8.39
CA GLU A 51 0.19 -6.50 -8.11
C GLU A 51 -0.67 -7.76 -8.01
N SER A 52 -0.16 -8.89 -8.49
CA SER A 52 -0.85 -10.18 -8.37
C SER A 52 0.10 -11.20 -7.78
N TRP A 53 -0.43 -12.11 -6.99
CA TRP A 53 0.38 -13.18 -6.42
C TRP A 53 -0.51 -14.39 -6.17
N LYS A 54 0.12 -15.55 -6.03
CA LYS A 54 -0.61 -16.77 -5.72
C LYS A 54 -0.24 -17.22 -4.33
N GLU A 55 -1.24 -17.72 -3.60
CA GLU A 55 -1.00 -18.19 -2.28
C GLU A 55 -2.02 -19.27 -1.98
N ASN A 56 -1.62 -20.44 -1.59
CA ASN A 56 -2.50 -21.56 -1.26
C ASN A 56 -3.46 -21.91 -2.40
N GLY A 57 -3.00 -21.75 -3.63
CA GLY A 57 -3.81 -22.08 -4.80
C GLY A 57 -4.78 -20.99 -5.23
N ASN A 58 -4.84 -19.89 -4.51
CA ASN A 58 -5.72 -18.78 -4.85
C ASN A 58 -4.91 -17.69 -5.54
N LEU A 59 -5.52 -16.98 -6.47
CA LEU A 59 -4.86 -15.87 -7.15
C LEU A 59 -5.40 -14.57 -6.60
N TYR A 60 -4.53 -13.75 -6.08
CA TYR A 60 -4.88 -12.46 -5.52
C TYR A 60 -4.42 -11.36 -6.46
N THR A 61 -5.25 -10.35 -6.66
CA THR A 61 -4.87 -9.16 -7.41
C THR A 61 -5.26 -7.95 -6.58
N GLN A 62 -4.30 -7.10 -6.30
CA GLN A 62 -4.55 -5.88 -5.54
C GLN A 62 -4.26 -4.68 -6.43
N ARG A 63 -5.11 -3.66 -6.36
CA ARG A 63 -4.92 -2.41 -7.09
C ARG A 63 -5.06 -1.26 -6.13
N LEU A 64 -4.12 -0.35 -6.17
CA LEU A 64 -4.16 0.85 -5.36
C LEU A 64 -4.26 2.07 -6.26
N ASP A 65 -5.21 2.95 -5.96
CA ASP A 65 -5.34 4.22 -6.64
C ASP A 65 -5.15 5.32 -5.61
N PHE A 66 -4.30 6.26 -5.91
CA PHE A 66 -4.08 7.43 -5.06
C PHE A 66 -4.58 8.64 -5.82
N TYR A 67 -5.43 9.45 -5.19
CA TYR A 67 -6.00 10.63 -5.84
C TYR A 67 -5.41 11.90 -5.25
N ASN A 68 -5.34 12.95 -6.06
CA ASN A 68 -4.75 14.20 -5.62
C ASN A 68 -5.51 14.84 -4.46
N ASN A 69 -6.75 14.49 -4.25
CA ASN A 69 -7.52 15.03 -3.15
C ASN A 69 -7.23 14.29 -1.84
N ARG A 70 -6.18 13.49 -1.82
CA ARG A 70 -5.70 12.77 -0.64
C ARG A 70 -6.63 11.62 -0.21
N THR A 71 -7.42 11.12 -1.14
CA THR A 71 -8.17 9.89 -0.89
C THR A 71 -7.61 8.82 -1.79
N GLY A 72 -8.01 7.59 -1.58
CA GLY A 72 -7.56 6.49 -2.39
C GLY A 72 -8.50 5.31 -2.33
N ARG A 73 -8.20 4.31 -3.13
CA ARG A 73 -9.00 3.11 -3.22
C ARG A 73 -8.10 1.89 -3.26
N ASP A 74 -8.45 0.89 -2.51
CA ASP A 74 -7.70 -0.35 -2.42
C ASP A 74 -8.66 -1.45 -2.84
N TYR A 75 -8.43 -2.03 -3.99
CA TYR A 75 -9.29 -3.07 -4.56
C TYR A 75 -8.58 -4.40 -4.47
N LEU A 76 -9.29 -5.42 -4.02
CA LEU A 76 -8.74 -6.77 -3.96
C LEU A 76 -9.67 -7.73 -4.69
N ARG A 77 -9.11 -8.54 -5.57
CA ARG A 77 -9.82 -9.59 -6.25
C ARG A 77 -9.15 -10.91 -5.90
N ILE A 78 -9.93 -11.90 -5.53
CA ILE A 78 -9.41 -13.23 -5.22
C ILE A 78 -10.11 -14.24 -6.10
N VAL A 79 -9.33 -15.03 -6.83
CA VAL A 79 -9.87 -16.15 -7.58
C VAL A 79 -9.46 -17.38 -6.79
N TYR A 80 -10.43 -18.01 -6.18
CA TYR A 80 -10.17 -19.14 -5.32
C TYR A 80 -9.87 -20.39 -6.17
N ARG A 81 -9.22 -21.34 -5.51
CA ARG A 81 -8.84 -22.57 -6.17
C ARG A 81 -10.02 -23.24 -6.84
N ASN A 82 -11.19 -23.17 -6.28
CA ASN A 82 -12.38 -23.81 -6.82
C ASN A 82 -13.04 -23.00 -7.94
N GLY A 83 -12.49 -21.85 -8.28
CA GLY A 83 -13.03 -21.02 -9.34
C GLY A 83 -13.93 -19.89 -8.89
N ASP A 84 -14.26 -19.84 -7.60
CA ASP A 84 -15.10 -18.75 -7.11
C ASP A 84 -14.28 -17.46 -7.14
N VAL A 85 -14.96 -16.34 -7.22
CA VAL A 85 -14.31 -15.03 -7.27
C VAL A 85 -14.90 -14.13 -6.20
N SER A 86 -14.05 -13.41 -5.51
CA SER A 86 -14.46 -12.43 -4.51
C SER A 86 -13.80 -11.11 -4.87
N GLU A 87 -14.52 -10.02 -4.72
CA GLU A 87 -13.99 -8.69 -4.98
C GLU A 87 -14.38 -7.77 -3.84
N SER A 88 -13.46 -6.95 -3.40
CA SER A 88 -13.69 -6.01 -2.31
C SER A 88 -12.99 -4.71 -2.63
N THR A 89 -13.56 -3.60 -2.20
CA THR A 89 -12.96 -2.29 -2.38
C THR A 89 -13.00 -1.57 -1.06
N TYR A 90 -11.85 -1.02 -0.65
CA TYR A 90 -11.73 -0.28 0.57
C TYR A 90 -11.25 1.13 0.24
N ARG A 91 -11.79 2.13 0.92
CA ARG A 91 -11.38 3.49 0.68
C ARG A 91 -10.48 3.95 1.79
N PHE A 92 -9.55 4.82 1.49
CA PHE A 92 -8.65 5.34 2.50
C PHE A 92 -8.35 6.81 2.24
N LYS A 93 -7.78 7.47 3.24
CA LYS A 93 -7.24 8.81 3.10
C LYS A 93 -5.74 8.64 3.23
N TRP A 94 -4.98 9.46 2.57
CA TRP A 94 -3.53 9.29 2.61
C TRP A 94 -2.80 10.61 2.71
N LYS A 95 -1.60 10.54 3.20
CA LYS A 95 -0.73 11.71 3.25
C LYS A 95 0.70 11.22 3.29
N TRP A 96 1.63 12.08 2.90
CA TRP A 96 3.05 11.75 3.04
C TRP A 96 3.43 11.94 4.50
N ASP A 97 4.07 10.94 5.08
CA ASP A 97 4.57 11.04 6.43
C ASP A 97 6.09 11.27 6.40
N ALA A 98 6.73 10.99 5.29
CA ALA A 98 8.16 11.21 5.07
C ALA A 98 8.35 11.24 3.56
N PRO A 99 9.50 11.64 3.06
CA PRO A 99 9.74 11.72 1.62
C PRO A 99 9.45 10.42 0.84
N ASP A 100 9.57 9.29 1.46
CA ASP A 100 9.34 8.04 0.80
C ASP A 100 8.33 7.16 1.54
N CYS A 101 7.47 7.77 2.34
CA CYS A 101 6.52 7.02 3.15
C CYS A 101 5.13 7.64 3.09
N VAL A 102 4.14 6.84 2.77
CA VAL A 102 2.76 7.28 2.73
C VAL A 102 1.97 6.59 3.85
N ARG A 103 1.21 7.39 4.59
CA ARG A 103 0.33 6.88 5.63
C ARG A 103 -1.04 6.73 5.00
N MET A 104 -1.64 5.57 5.13
CA MET A 104 -2.94 5.26 4.54
C MET A 104 -3.93 4.97 5.67
N ASP A 105 -4.96 5.79 5.80
CA ASP A 105 -5.91 5.69 6.88
C ASP A 105 -7.22 5.11 6.35
N TYR A 106 -7.55 3.90 6.75
CA TYR A 106 -8.74 3.20 6.33
C TYR A 106 -9.89 3.38 7.33
N GLY A 107 -9.64 4.06 8.43
CA GLY A 107 -10.64 4.29 9.46
C GLY A 107 -10.02 4.14 10.83
N PRO A 108 -10.78 4.32 11.90
CA PRO A 108 -10.25 4.29 13.24
C PRO A 108 -9.52 2.99 13.55
N GLY A 109 -8.28 3.12 13.97
CA GLY A 109 -7.48 1.95 14.31
C GLY A 109 -7.01 1.15 13.13
N ASP A 110 -7.21 1.64 11.90
CA ASP A 110 -6.88 0.88 10.72
C ASP A 110 -5.97 1.69 9.81
N ILE A 111 -4.71 1.80 10.21
CA ILE A 111 -3.72 2.60 9.51
C ILE A 111 -2.69 1.68 8.88
N SER A 112 -2.30 1.98 7.66
CA SER A 112 -1.24 1.25 6.98
C SER A 112 -0.18 2.22 6.53
N TYR A 113 1.03 1.73 6.40
CA TYR A 113 2.14 2.54 5.91
C TYR A 113 2.76 1.87 4.69
N LEU A 114 2.96 2.67 3.65
CA LEU A 114 3.69 2.23 2.47
C LEU A 114 5.04 2.93 2.55
N GLU A 115 6.08 2.18 2.84
CA GLU A 115 7.40 2.72 3.13
C GLU A 115 8.43 2.41 2.07
N ASP A 116 9.50 3.18 2.05
CA ASP A 116 10.61 2.95 1.14
C ASP A 116 10.15 2.99 -0.31
N ILE A 117 9.28 3.91 -0.62
CA ILE A 117 8.68 3.98 -1.94
C ILE A 117 9.68 4.37 -3.00
N ARG A 118 9.74 3.59 -4.06
CA ARG A 118 10.58 3.89 -5.20
C ARG A 118 9.73 3.68 -6.44
N ILE A 119 9.60 4.70 -7.25
CA ILE A 119 8.86 4.62 -8.49
C ILE A 119 9.85 4.76 -9.64
N HIS A 120 9.94 3.73 -10.47
CA HIS A 120 10.91 3.72 -11.56
C HIS A 120 10.40 2.82 -12.67
N ASN A 121 10.45 3.28 -13.89
CA ASN A 121 10.04 2.50 -15.05
C ASN A 121 8.67 1.85 -14.90
N ASN A 122 7.70 2.62 -14.51
CA ASN A 122 6.33 2.15 -14.35
C ASN A 122 6.16 1.08 -13.28
N THR A 123 7.04 1.07 -12.30
CA THR A 123 6.95 0.14 -11.18
C THR A 123 7.01 0.93 -9.88
N LEU A 124 6.24 0.52 -8.90
CA LEU A 124 6.30 1.08 -7.56
C LEU A 124 6.72 -0.04 -6.62
N ASN A 125 7.88 0.10 -6.00
CA ASN A 125 8.38 -0.87 -5.04
C ASN A 125 8.35 -0.25 -3.66
N GLY A 126 8.24 -1.06 -2.65
CA GLY A 126 8.28 -0.60 -1.28
C GLY A 126 7.84 -1.69 -0.33
N TYR A 127 7.45 -1.28 0.87
CA TYR A 127 6.96 -2.20 1.88
C TYR A 127 5.62 -1.71 2.37
N LEU A 128 4.59 -2.52 2.24
CA LEU A 128 3.27 -2.18 2.73
C LEU A 128 3.07 -2.96 4.01
N ASP A 129 3.12 -2.27 5.13
CA ASP A 129 3.04 -2.84 6.46
C ASP A 129 4.04 -3.99 6.59
N ASP A 130 5.28 -3.69 6.21
CA ASP A 130 6.41 -4.61 6.32
C ASP A 130 6.40 -5.78 5.34
N VAL A 131 5.50 -5.77 4.37
CA VAL A 131 5.49 -6.79 3.33
C VAL A 131 5.98 -6.14 2.04
N GLU A 132 7.00 -6.70 1.44
CA GLU A 132 7.55 -6.13 0.21
C GLU A 132 6.53 -6.21 -0.91
N VAL A 133 6.37 -5.15 -1.66
CA VAL A 133 5.41 -5.09 -2.75
C VAL A 133 6.07 -4.61 -4.03
N PHE A 134 5.54 -5.10 -5.15
CA PHE A 134 6.04 -4.73 -6.46
C PHE A 134 4.83 -4.45 -7.34
N PHE A 135 4.39 -3.23 -7.35
CA PHE A 135 3.23 -2.86 -8.13
C PHE A 135 3.64 -2.39 -9.52
N LYS A 136 2.85 -2.72 -10.51
CA LYS A 136 3.05 -2.21 -11.85
C LYS A 136 1.99 -1.18 -12.15
N GLY A 137 2.37 -0.13 -12.85
CA GLY A 137 1.45 0.93 -13.19
C GLY A 137 0.54 0.55 -14.33
N ARG A 138 -0.73 0.92 -14.21
CA ARG A 138 -1.71 0.68 -15.27
C ARG A 138 -2.38 2.02 -15.52
N TRP A 139 -2.51 2.39 -16.79
CA TRP A 139 -3.07 3.69 -17.16
C TRP A 139 -4.57 3.63 -17.43
#